data_b00addf93c8b2c1488bc6be11effca95
#
_entry.id   b00addf93c8b2c1488bc6be11effca95
#
_cell.length_a   1.000
_cell.length_b   1.000
_cell.length_c   1.000
_cell.angle_alpha   90.00
_cell.angle_beta   90.00
_cell.angle_gamma   90.00
#
_symmetry.space_group_name_H-M   'P 1'
#
loop_
_entity.id
_entity.type
_entity.pdbx_description
1 polymer ?
#
loop_
_entity_poly.entity_id
_entity_poly.type
_entity_poly.pdbx_seq_one_letter_code
_entity_poly.pdbx_strand_id
1 'polypeptide(L)'
;PDAIDAGKVREETGPKATRNRLQIPVLLETIEDGQYDAALGGARRDEEKARAKERFFSARTEFGEWDPKNQRPELWNIFNGRKHHGEHFRVFPLSNWTEMDIWQYIQLEEIELPSLYFSHQREVFERDGMLLAVTDFITMLPEEKSESKTVRFRTIGDATCTGAVESTASTVNDIIDEVAA
;
A
#
# COMPACT_ATOMS: atom_id res chain seq x y z
N PRO A 1 -1.26 5.57 17.48
CA PRO A 1 -1.16 6.27 18.76
C PRO A 1 -1.11 5.29 19.92
N ASP A 2 -2.14 4.48 20.13
CA ASP A 2 -2.29 3.63 21.32
C ASP A 2 -1.13 2.66 21.55
N ALA A 3 -0.58 2.07 20.48
CA ALA A 3 0.56 1.17 20.57
C ALA A 3 1.88 1.90 20.92
N ILE A 4 2.04 3.15 20.51
CA ILE A 4 3.16 4.01 20.89
C ILE A 4 3.03 4.39 22.36
N ASP A 5 1.85 4.85 22.76
CA ASP A 5 1.55 5.26 24.14
C ASP A 5 1.68 4.09 25.12
N ALA A 6 1.32 2.88 24.69
CA ALA A 6 1.51 1.65 25.45
C ALA A 6 2.97 1.12 25.45
N GLY A 7 3.87 1.74 24.71
CA GLY A 7 5.27 1.32 24.58
C GLY A 7 5.49 0.02 23.78
N LYS A 8 4.48 -0.45 23.06
CA LYS A 8 4.54 -1.66 22.22
C LYS A 8 5.41 -1.47 20.98
N VAL A 9 5.43 -0.25 20.46
CA VAL A 9 6.25 0.15 19.30
C VAL A 9 6.91 1.48 19.60
N ARG A 10 8.07 1.72 18.97
CA ARG A 10 8.81 2.96 19.11
C ARG A 10 8.82 3.70 17.79
N GLU A 11 8.40 4.97 17.81
CA GLU A 11 8.45 5.82 16.65
C GLU A 11 9.90 6.11 16.23
N GLU A 12 10.18 5.92 14.95
CA GLU A 12 11.46 6.30 14.37
C GLU A 12 11.49 7.82 14.16
N THR A 13 12.65 8.42 14.28
CA THR A 13 12.86 9.86 14.08
C THR A 13 13.93 10.12 13.03
N GLY A 14 13.84 11.27 12.38
CA GLY A 14 14.81 11.73 11.38
C GLY A 14 14.37 11.50 9.93
N PRO A 15 15.20 11.92 8.97
CA PRO A 15 14.82 11.97 7.55
C PRO A 15 14.50 10.62 6.90
N LYS A 16 15.05 9.54 7.46
CA LYS A 16 14.84 8.16 6.99
C LYS A 16 13.83 7.37 7.83
N ALA A 17 13.14 8.05 8.74
CA ALA A 17 12.11 7.42 9.56
C ALA A 17 11.00 6.87 8.68
N THR A 18 10.52 5.67 9.02
CA THR A 18 9.37 5.04 8.36
C THR A 18 8.35 4.59 9.40
N ARG A 19 7.10 4.67 9.06
CA ARG A 19 6.01 4.18 9.92
C ARG A 19 5.62 2.73 9.61
N ASN A 20 6.16 2.14 8.55
CA ASN A 20 5.84 0.77 8.16
C ASN A 20 6.10 -0.24 9.28
N ARG A 21 7.21 -0.07 10.02
CA ARG A 21 7.56 -0.95 11.14
C ARG A 21 6.60 -0.86 12.31
N LEU A 22 5.94 0.28 12.50
CA LEU A 22 4.96 0.48 13.56
C LEU A 22 3.67 -0.30 13.30
N GLN A 23 3.33 -0.52 12.04
CA GLN A 23 2.08 -1.15 11.63
C GLN A 23 2.13 -2.67 11.81
N ILE A 24 3.31 -3.30 11.66
CA ILE A 24 3.44 -4.77 11.66
C ILE A 24 3.00 -5.39 12.98
N PRO A 25 3.52 -4.98 14.16
CA PRO A 25 3.10 -5.56 15.44
C PRO A 25 1.61 -5.37 15.72
N VAL A 26 1.09 -4.18 15.43
CA VAL A 26 -0.33 -3.85 15.63
C VAL A 26 -1.24 -4.70 14.75
N LEU A 27 -0.83 -4.93 13.50
CA LEU A 27 -1.57 -5.77 12.58
C LEU A 27 -1.58 -7.25 13.01
N LEU A 28 -0.45 -7.76 13.50
CA LEU A 28 -0.36 -9.14 14.00
C LEU A 28 -1.22 -9.31 15.27
N GLU A 29 -1.13 -8.38 16.22
CA GLU A 29 -1.98 -8.37 17.42
C GLU A 29 -3.46 -8.33 17.04
N THR A 30 -3.85 -7.48 16.07
CA THR A 30 -5.25 -7.41 15.62
C THR A 30 -5.72 -8.74 14.99
N ILE A 31 -4.86 -9.43 14.24
CA ILE A 31 -5.16 -10.73 13.63
C ILE A 31 -5.34 -11.79 14.73
N GLU A 32 -4.46 -11.77 15.72
CA GLU A 32 -4.49 -12.72 16.84
C GLU A 32 -5.72 -12.50 17.74
N ASP A 33 -5.95 -11.27 18.18
CA ASP A 33 -7.10 -10.90 19.03
C ASP A 33 -8.44 -11.19 18.35
N GLY A 34 -8.52 -10.92 17.05
CA GLY A 34 -9.71 -11.20 16.25
C GLY A 34 -9.82 -12.65 15.79
N GLN A 35 -8.79 -13.47 16.04
CA GLN A 35 -8.68 -14.85 15.54
C GLN A 35 -8.97 -14.96 14.04
N TYR A 36 -8.50 -13.99 13.25
CA TYR A 36 -8.74 -13.95 11.82
C TYR A 36 -7.87 -14.95 11.08
N ASP A 37 -8.51 -15.76 10.22
CA ASP A 37 -7.84 -16.71 9.34
C ASP A 37 -7.16 -16.03 8.15
N ALA A 38 -7.66 -14.86 7.75
CA ALA A 38 -7.17 -14.14 6.60
C ALA A 38 -7.27 -12.63 6.77
N ALA A 39 -6.26 -11.91 6.25
CA ALA A 39 -6.28 -10.46 6.10
C ALA A 39 -6.26 -10.11 4.61
N LEU A 40 -7.31 -9.39 4.15
CA LEU A 40 -7.45 -8.95 2.77
C LEU A 40 -6.59 -7.70 2.52
N GLY A 41 -5.97 -7.64 1.35
CA GLY A 41 -5.17 -6.50 0.93
C GLY A 41 -5.33 -6.18 -0.55
N GLY A 42 -5.20 -4.92 -0.92
CA GLY A 42 -5.35 -4.43 -2.30
C GLY A 42 -4.06 -4.51 -3.14
N ALA A 43 -2.99 -5.13 -2.64
CA ALA A 43 -1.73 -5.17 -3.35
C ALA A 43 -1.83 -5.93 -4.68
N ARG A 44 -1.16 -5.40 -5.71
CA ARG A 44 -1.11 -5.95 -7.06
C ARG A 44 0.34 -6.23 -7.46
N ARG A 45 0.56 -7.27 -8.27
CA ARG A 45 1.89 -7.59 -8.81
C ARG A 45 2.40 -6.56 -9.82
N ASP A 46 1.48 -5.86 -10.45
CA ASP A 46 1.75 -4.76 -11.38
C ASP A 46 2.36 -3.53 -10.69
N GLU A 47 2.01 -3.31 -9.44
CA GLU A 47 2.38 -2.12 -8.67
C GLU A 47 3.87 -2.12 -8.28
N GLU A 48 4.43 -3.27 -7.91
CA GLU A 48 5.80 -3.38 -7.45
C GLU A 48 6.37 -4.77 -7.67
N LYS A 49 7.64 -4.86 -8.11
CA LYS A 49 8.34 -6.14 -8.33
C LYS A 49 8.36 -7.04 -7.10
N ALA A 50 8.49 -6.48 -5.90
CA ALA A 50 8.47 -7.25 -4.65
C ALA A 50 7.14 -7.98 -4.43
N ARG A 51 6.03 -7.48 -4.98
CA ARG A 51 4.70 -8.10 -4.92
C ARG A 51 4.57 -9.33 -5.82
N ALA A 52 5.46 -9.51 -6.79
CA ALA A 52 5.43 -10.66 -7.70
C ALA A 52 5.60 -12.02 -6.99
N LYS A 53 6.24 -12.04 -5.81
CA LYS A 53 6.35 -13.25 -4.98
C LYS A 53 5.05 -13.60 -4.24
N GLU A 54 4.21 -12.61 -3.96
CA GLU A 54 2.92 -12.79 -3.31
C GLU A 54 1.89 -13.22 -4.35
N ARG A 55 1.09 -14.21 -3.99
CA ARG A 55 0.01 -14.76 -4.79
C ARG A 55 -1.33 -14.26 -4.25
N PHE A 56 -2.43 -14.77 -4.80
CA PHE A 56 -3.75 -14.49 -4.21
C PHE A 56 -3.78 -14.87 -2.73
N PHE A 57 -3.25 -16.05 -2.37
CA PHE A 57 -3.08 -16.48 -0.99
C PHE A 57 -1.60 -16.51 -0.65
N SER A 58 -1.17 -15.62 0.21
CA SER A 58 0.20 -15.56 0.72
C SER A 58 0.22 -16.14 2.13
N ALA A 59 0.77 -17.37 2.26
CA ALA A 59 0.87 -18.06 3.53
C ALA A 59 1.81 -17.33 4.49
N ARG A 60 1.38 -17.22 5.75
CA ARG A 60 2.14 -16.58 6.83
C ARG A 60 2.28 -17.55 7.99
N THR A 61 3.49 -17.63 8.54
CA THR A 61 3.75 -18.39 9.78
C THR A 61 2.99 -17.77 10.95
N GLU A 62 2.99 -18.46 12.09
CA GLU A 62 2.48 -17.92 13.35
C GLU A 62 3.14 -16.60 13.79
N PHE A 63 4.37 -16.31 13.31
CA PHE A 63 5.08 -15.05 13.52
C PHE A 63 4.78 -13.98 12.46
N GLY A 64 3.85 -14.26 11.53
CA GLY A 64 3.45 -13.34 10.45
C GLY A 64 4.45 -13.24 9.29
N GLU A 65 5.49 -14.04 9.29
CA GLU A 65 6.49 -14.07 8.23
C GLU A 65 5.97 -14.81 6.99
N TRP A 66 6.38 -14.35 5.80
CA TRP A 66 6.06 -15.07 4.57
C TRP A 66 6.74 -16.45 4.54
N ASP A 67 5.93 -17.50 4.36
CA ASP A 67 6.41 -18.87 4.28
C ASP A 67 6.51 -19.35 2.83
N PRO A 68 7.69 -19.24 2.20
CA PRO A 68 7.88 -19.68 0.82
C PRO A 68 7.78 -21.20 0.64
N LYS A 69 7.98 -21.99 1.69
CA LYS A 69 7.92 -23.45 1.62
C LYS A 69 6.50 -23.97 1.51
N ASN A 70 5.57 -23.30 2.20
CA ASN A 70 4.15 -23.62 2.18
C ASN A 70 3.37 -22.79 1.15
N GLN A 71 4.05 -21.84 0.48
CA GLN A 71 3.46 -21.10 -0.61
C GLN A 71 3.28 -22.01 -1.84
N ARG A 72 2.03 -22.33 -2.16
CA ARG A 72 1.71 -23.18 -3.30
C ARG A 72 1.52 -22.36 -4.59
N PRO A 73 1.86 -22.93 -5.75
CA PRO A 73 1.51 -22.33 -7.04
C PRO A 73 -0.02 -22.26 -7.18
N GLU A 74 -0.52 -21.10 -7.57
CA GLU A 74 -1.93 -20.87 -7.86
C GLU A 74 -2.12 -20.94 -9.38
N LEU A 75 -2.38 -22.15 -9.87
CA LEU A 75 -2.63 -22.42 -11.29
C LEU A 75 -4.13 -22.64 -11.51
N TRP A 76 -4.65 -22.12 -12.60
CA TRP A 76 -6.01 -22.42 -13.06
C TRP A 76 -7.11 -22.15 -12.00
N ASN A 77 -7.00 -21.10 -11.23
CA ASN A 77 -7.93 -20.77 -10.12
C ASN A 77 -7.94 -21.82 -8.98
N ILE A 78 -6.88 -22.60 -8.83
CA ILE A 78 -6.70 -23.50 -7.70
C ILE A 78 -6.04 -22.72 -6.56
N PHE A 79 -6.83 -22.36 -5.56
CA PHE A 79 -6.37 -21.68 -4.36
C PHE A 79 -6.20 -22.64 -3.21
N ASN A 80 -5.11 -22.51 -2.46
CA ASN A 80 -4.87 -23.31 -1.27
C ASN A 80 -5.08 -22.47 -0.01
N GLY A 81 -6.25 -22.58 0.58
CA GLY A 81 -6.59 -21.93 1.86
C GLY A 81 -6.37 -22.83 3.10
N ARG A 82 -5.68 -23.99 2.97
CA ARG A 82 -5.41 -24.85 4.12
C ARG A 82 -4.31 -24.24 4.98
N LYS A 83 -4.61 -24.02 6.26
CA LYS A 83 -3.68 -23.50 7.26
C LYS A 83 -3.63 -24.40 8.49
N HIS A 84 -2.56 -24.29 9.26
CA HIS A 84 -2.44 -24.84 10.61
C HIS A 84 -2.88 -23.82 11.66
N HIS A 85 -2.99 -24.28 12.90
CA HIS A 85 -3.30 -23.39 14.02
C HIS A 85 -2.18 -22.35 14.17
N GLY A 86 -2.54 -21.08 14.40
CA GLY A 86 -1.60 -19.96 14.50
C GLY A 86 -1.16 -19.36 13.17
N GLU A 87 -1.26 -20.08 12.05
CA GLU A 87 -1.00 -19.54 10.72
C GLU A 87 -2.16 -18.68 10.23
N HIS A 88 -1.88 -17.77 9.30
CA HIS A 88 -2.90 -16.99 8.61
C HIS A 88 -2.50 -16.71 7.16
N PHE A 89 -3.44 -16.22 6.35
CA PHE A 89 -3.19 -15.78 4.99
C PHE A 89 -3.27 -14.27 4.85
N ARG A 90 -2.41 -13.73 4.00
CA ARG A 90 -2.68 -12.45 3.33
C ARG A 90 -3.33 -12.77 2.00
N VAL A 91 -4.52 -12.24 1.77
CA VAL A 91 -5.28 -12.52 0.55
C VAL A 91 -5.32 -11.26 -0.31
N PHE A 92 -4.86 -11.38 -1.54
CA PHE A 92 -4.76 -10.28 -2.49
C PHE A 92 -5.68 -10.54 -3.70
N PRO A 93 -6.97 -10.24 -3.61
CA PRO A 93 -7.93 -10.53 -4.67
C PRO A 93 -7.58 -9.85 -6.00
N LEU A 94 -6.92 -8.71 -5.95
CA LEU A 94 -6.53 -7.90 -7.10
C LEU A 94 -5.12 -8.22 -7.63
N SER A 95 -4.50 -9.30 -7.14
CA SER A 95 -3.08 -9.63 -7.41
C SER A 95 -2.72 -9.62 -8.90
N ASN A 96 -3.60 -10.07 -9.78
CA ASN A 96 -3.38 -10.15 -11.23
C ASN A 96 -3.91 -8.95 -12.03
N TRP A 97 -4.53 -7.99 -11.37
CA TRP A 97 -5.09 -6.82 -12.03
C TRP A 97 -4.00 -5.80 -12.35
N THR A 98 -4.10 -5.18 -13.51
CA THR A 98 -3.30 -4.01 -13.87
C THR A 98 -3.89 -2.74 -13.25
N GLU A 99 -3.14 -1.64 -13.29
CA GLU A 99 -3.68 -0.34 -12.88
C GLU A 99 -4.88 0.06 -13.75
N MET A 100 -4.81 -0.22 -15.04
CA MET A 100 -5.91 0.04 -15.98
C MET A 100 -7.18 -0.74 -15.60
N ASP A 101 -7.05 -2.03 -15.26
CA ASP A 101 -8.21 -2.85 -14.83
C ASP A 101 -8.91 -2.24 -13.61
N ILE A 102 -8.12 -1.73 -12.65
CA ILE A 102 -8.67 -1.07 -11.46
C ILE A 102 -9.47 0.18 -11.83
N TRP A 103 -8.89 1.06 -12.67
CA TRP A 103 -9.57 2.30 -13.04
C TRP A 103 -10.83 2.06 -13.87
N GLN A 104 -10.80 1.09 -14.78
CA GLN A 104 -11.99 0.68 -15.56
C GLN A 104 -13.07 0.07 -14.65
N TYR A 105 -12.68 -0.73 -13.66
CA TYR A 105 -13.63 -1.28 -12.70
C TYR A 105 -14.27 -0.19 -11.82
N ILE A 106 -13.45 0.75 -11.31
CA ILE A 106 -13.94 1.91 -10.56
C ILE A 106 -14.97 2.72 -11.37
N GLN A 107 -14.68 2.93 -12.66
CA GLN A 107 -15.58 3.63 -13.57
C GLN A 107 -16.91 2.86 -13.77
N LEU A 108 -16.80 1.54 -14.03
CA LEU A 108 -17.95 0.68 -14.31
C LEU A 108 -18.90 0.58 -13.11
N GLU A 109 -18.34 0.45 -11.91
CA GLU A 109 -19.10 0.27 -10.67
C GLU A 109 -19.39 1.60 -9.95
N GLU A 110 -19.00 2.75 -10.56
CA GLU A 110 -19.20 4.09 -10.00
C GLU A 110 -18.71 4.22 -8.55
N ILE A 111 -17.51 3.63 -8.26
CA ILE A 111 -16.95 3.61 -6.92
C ILE A 111 -16.46 5.00 -6.53
N GLU A 112 -16.94 5.51 -5.40
CA GLU A 112 -16.44 6.75 -4.82
C GLU A 112 -15.02 6.60 -4.29
N LEU A 113 -14.16 7.56 -4.62
CA LEU A 113 -12.76 7.59 -4.22
C LEU A 113 -12.42 8.81 -3.37
N PRO A 114 -11.41 8.67 -2.48
CA PRO A 114 -10.82 9.83 -1.81
C PRO A 114 -10.25 10.84 -2.81
N SER A 115 -10.36 12.13 -2.49
CA SER A 115 -9.89 13.23 -3.35
C SER A 115 -8.40 13.18 -3.67
N LEU A 116 -7.59 12.47 -2.89
CA LEU A 116 -6.15 12.32 -3.10
C LEU A 116 -5.79 11.59 -4.42
N TYR A 117 -6.71 10.79 -4.96
CA TYR A 117 -6.52 10.13 -6.25
C TYR A 117 -6.65 11.09 -7.44
N PHE A 118 -7.28 12.25 -7.25
CA PHE A 118 -7.50 13.26 -8.27
C PHE A 118 -6.52 14.42 -8.11
N SER A 119 -6.33 15.18 -9.18
CA SER A 119 -5.41 16.33 -9.18
C SER A 119 -5.80 17.39 -8.15
N HIS A 120 -4.84 17.84 -7.38
CA HIS A 120 -4.97 18.91 -6.40
C HIS A 120 -3.64 19.63 -6.20
N GLN A 121 -3.70 20.87 -5.70
CA GLN A 121 -2.50 21.61 -5.32
C GLN A 121 -1.96 21.07 -4.00
N ARG A 122 -0.63 20.79 -3.98
CA ARG A 122 0.03 20.29 -2.77
C ARG A 122 1.48 20.76 -2.71
N GLU A 123 1.93 21.05 -1.49
CA GLU A 123 3.35 21.25 -1.22
C GLU A 123 4.06 19.89 -1.27
N VAL A 124 5.06 19.79 -2.14
CA VAL A 124 5.84 18.59 -2.39
C VAL A 124 7.32 18.90 -2.45
N PHE A 125 8.15 17.91 -2.26
CA PHE A 125 9.59 17.96 -2.43
C PHE A 125 10.11 16.67 -3.05
N GLU A 126 11.27 16.72 -3.67
CA GLU A 126 11.90 15.55 -4.29
C GLU A 126 12.90 14.89 -3.33
N ARG A 127 12.82 13.57 -3.19
CA ARG A 127 13.79 12.73 -2.49
C ARG A 127 13.94 11.40 -3.21
N ASP A 128 15.17 11.01 -3.52
CA ASP A 128 15.51 9.73 -4.16
C ASP A 128 14.68 9.43 -5.43
N GLY A 129 14.36 10.48 -6.20
CA GLY A 129 13.55 10.38 -7.43
C GLY A 129 12.04 10.21 -7.18
N MET A 130 11.59 10.39 -5.95
CA MET A 130 10.17 10.40 -5.58
C MET A 130 9.72 11.81 -5.23
N LEU A 131 8.53 12.17 -5.68
CA LEU A 131 7.87 13.42 -5.30
C LEU A 131 7.03 13.15 -4.04
N LEU A 132 7.53 13.56 -2.88
CA LEU A 132 6.89 13.35 -1.58
C LEU A 132 6.10 14.57 -1.14
N ALA A 133 4.95 14.34 -0.51
CA ALA A 133 4.18 15.43 0.07
C ALA A 133 4.82 15.92 1.38
N VAL A 134 4.83 17.23 1.59
CA VAL A 134 5.19 17.82 2.88
C VAL A 134 4.12 17.48 3.90
N THR A 135 4.51 16.80 4.97
CA THR A 135 3.62 16.39 6.07
C THR A 135 4.35 16.42 7.40
N ASP A 136 3.63 16.40 8.49
CA ASP A 136 4.20 16.34 9.85
C ASP A 136 4.95 15.01 10.14
N PHE A 137 4.79 14.01 9.27
CA PHE A 137 5.41 12.70 9.41
C PHE A 137 6.76 12.59 8.69
N ILE A 138 7.15 13.59 7.91
CA ILE A 138 8.40 13.58 7.13
C ILE A 138 9.27 14.76 7.56
N THR A 139 10.46 14.45 8.05
CA THR A 139 11.48 15.49 8.30
C THR A 139 12.25 15.74 7.01
N MET A 140 12.14 16.95 6.47
CA MET A 140 12.92 17.37 5.29
C MET A 140 14.39 17.57 5.66
N LEU A 141 15.28 17.27 4.71
CA LEU A 141 16.69 17.58 4.81
C LEU A 141 16.93 19.09 4.56
N PRO A 142 18.02 19.69 5.11
CA PRO A 142 18.28 21.11 4.93
C PRO A 142 18.43 21.57 3.47
N GLU A 143 18.86 20.66 2.58
CA GLU A 143 19.04 20.90 1.16
C GLU A 143 17.77 20.74 0.33
N GLU A 144 16.76 20.07 0.86
CA GLU A 144 15.48 19.86 0.18
C GLU A 144 14.63 21.13 0.20
N LYS A 145 13.94 21.38 -0.91
CA LYS A 145 13.06 22.54 -1.07
C LYS A 145 11.67 22.05 -1.45
N SER A 146 10.68 22.56 -0.74
CA SER A 146 9.30 22.34 -1.13
C SER A 146 8.85 23.34 -2.20
N GLU A 147 7.94 22.89 -3.03
CA GLU A 147 7.25 23.69 -4.03
C GLU A 147 5.79 23.25 -4.15
N SER A 148 4.91 24.17 -4.50
CA SER A 148 3.50 23.85 -4.72
C SER A 148 3.31 23.35 -6.15
N LYS A 149 2.83 22.11 -6.28
CA LYS A 149 2.55 21.47 -7.58
C LYS A 149 1.14 20.94 -7.65
N THR A 150 0.64 20.80 -8.89
CA THR A 150 -0.60 20.08 -9.17
C THR A 150 -0.26 18.60 -9.30
N VAL A 151 -0.70 17.81 -8.32
CA VAL A 151 -0.34 16.39 -8.20
C VAL A 151 -1.55 15.53 -7.88
N ARG A 152 -1.41 14.22 -8.13
CA ARG A 152 -2.30 13.17 -7.62
C ARG A 152 -1.48 12.02 -7.06
N PHE A 153 -2.13 11.12 -6.34
CA PHE A 153 -1.51 9.87 -5.91
C PHE A 153 -2.07 8.70 -6.72
N ARG A 154 -1.18 7.86 -7.27
CA ARG A 154 -1.59 6.63 -7.98
C ARG A 154 -2.04 5.54 -7.03
N THR A 155 -1.40 5.48 -5.86
CA THR A 155 -1.75 4.60 -4.75
C THR A 155 -1.67 5.39 -3.45
N ILE A 156 -2.44 5.01 -2.45
CA ILE A 156 -2.41 5.65 -1.14
C ILE A 156 -1.89 4.62 -0.14
N GLY A 157 -0.76 4.93 0.46
CA GLY A 157 -0.08 4.12 1.47
C GLY A 157 0.45 4.96 2.61
N ASP A 158 1.59 4.58 3.18
CA ASP A 158 2.27 5.36 4.22
C ASP A 158 2.81 6.66 3.64
N ALA A 159 2.53 7.79 4.31
CA ALA A 159 2.93 9.12 3.86
C ALA A 159 4.45 9.26 3.66
N THR A 160 5.25 8.49 4.40
CA THR A 160 6.71 8.56 4.34
C THR A 160 7.33 7.90 3.10
N CYS A 161 6.56 7.10 2.37
CA CYS A 161 7.04 6.37 1.20
C CYS A 161 6.05 6.37 0.02
N THR A 162 4.97 7.14 0.09
CA THR A 162 4.00 7.25 -1.00
C THR A 162 4.35 8.46 -1.86
N GLY A 163 4.83 8.20 -3.08
CA GLY A 163 5.13 9.23 -4.07
C GLY A 163 3.88 9.77 -4.75
N ALA A 164 3.84 11.08 -4.97
CA ALA A 164 2.87 11.73 -5.84
C ALA A 164 3.39 11.75 -7.29
N VAL A 165 2.51 11.98 -8.23
CA VAL A 165 2.83 12.25 -9.64
C VAL A 165 2.23 13.59 -10.06
N GLU A 166 2.94 14.35 -10.88
CA GLU A 166 2.39 15.56 -11.48
C GLU A 166 1.30 15.15 -12.46
N SER A 167 0.11 15.68 -12.27
CA SER A 167 -1.04 15.32 -13.08
C SER A 167 -2.14 16.37 -12.96
N THR A 168 -2.86 16.59 -14.05
CA THR A 168 -4.07 17.43 -14.09
C THR A 168 -5.36 16.63 -14.14
N ALA A 169 -5.27 15.30 -14.04
CA ALA A 169 -6.43 14.40 -14.10
C ALA A 169 -7.35 14.63 -12.90
N SER A 170 -8.54 15.11 -13.15
CA SER A 170 -9.54 15.53 -12.15
C SER A 170 -10.74 14.61 -12.06
N THR A 171 -10.88 13.70 -13.02
CA THR A 171 -11.95 12.70 -13.10
C THR A 171 -11.39 11.31 -13.34
N VAL A 172 -12.20 10.26 -13.11
CA VAL A 172 -11.80 8.87 -13.40
C VAL A 172 -11.46 8.70 -14.88
N ASN A 173 -12.20 9.35 -15.78
CA ASN A 173 -11.93 9.31 -17.22
C ASN A 173 -10.56 9.92 -17.55
N ASP A 174 -10.22 11.08 -16.97
CA ASP A 174 -8.91 11.71 -17.19
C ASP A 174 -7.78 10.78 -16.75
N ILE A 175 -7.98 10.06 -15.63
CA ILE A 175 -6.98 9.11 -15.12
C ILE A 175 -6.84 7.91 -16.05
N ILE A 176 -7.95 7.38 -16.58
CA ILE A 176 -7.93 6.27 -17.55
C ILE A 176 -7.15 6.69 -18.79
N ASP A 177 -7.41 7.89 -19.32
CA ASP A 177 -6.71 8.43 -20.48
C ASP A 177 -5.21 8.62 -20.19
N GLU A 178 -4.85 9.11 -19.02
CA GLU A 178 -3.46 9.27 -18.57
C GLU A 178 -2.72 7.92 -18.43
N VAL A 179 -3.40 6.89 -17.91
CA VAL A 179 -2.81 5.54 -17.74
C VAL A 179 -2.68 4.80 -19.08
N ALA A 180 -3.53 5.14 -20.06
CA ALA A 180 -3.49 4.55 -21.40
C ALA A 180 -2.42 5.16 -22.31
N ALA A 181 -1.90 6.36 -22.00
CA ALA A 181 -0.92 7.09 -22.80
C ALA A 181 0.50 6.57 -22.62
#